data_313375986b9df4152ee58228e505e95a
#
_entry.id   313375986b9df4152ee58228e505e95a
#
_cell.length_a   1.000
_cell.length_b   1.000
_cell.length_c   1.000
_cell.angle_alpha   90.00
_cell.angle_beta   90.00
_cell.angle_gamma   90.00
#
_symmetry.space_group_name_H-M   'P 1'
#
loop_
_entity.id
_entity.type
_entity.pdbx_description
1 polymer ?
#
loop_
_entity_poly.entity_id
_entity_poly.type
_entity_poly.pdbx_seq_one_letter_code
_entity_poly.pdbx_strand_id
1 'polypeptide(L)'
;MDHHRFLIIRIHQLYPTNFCCVQEGRFGYALANGTVGVYEKTTRWWRIKSKNQATAIFSFDLDGDGMKELITGWSSGKLDARNDKSGEVVFKVRVCTLLVILWQM
;
A
#
# COMPACT_ATOMS: atom_id res chain seq x y z
N MET A 1 -15.44 -15.93 -13.11
CA MET A 1 -15.11 -15.79 -11.70
C MET A 1 -13.88 -14.90 -11.54
N ASP A 2 -13.94 -14.01 -10.60
CA ASP A 2 -12.87 -13.04 -10.40
C ASP A 2 -11.79 -13.61 -9.47
N HIS A 3 -10.64 -14.01 -10.04
CA HIS A 3 -9.50 -14.56 -9.28
C HIS A 3 -8.94 -13.56 -8.28
N HIS A 4 -8.99 -12.29 -8.63
CA HIS A 4 -8.55 -11.18 -7.78
C HIS A 4 -9.35 -11.14 -6.48
N ARG A 5 -10.66 -11.25 -6.57
CA ARG A 5 -11.56 -11.24 -5.42
C ARG A 5 -11.32 -12.44 -4.51
N PHE A 6 -11.11 -13.60 -5.10
CA PHE A 6 -10.84 -14.83 -4.36
C PHE A 6 -9.52 -14.74 -3.59
N LEU A 7 -8.49 -14.17 -4.21
CA LEU A 7 -7.19 -14.00 -3.58
C LEU A 7 -7.27 -13.03 -2.39
N ILE A 8 -8.02 -11.94 -2.51
CA ILE A 8 -8.23 -10.99 -1.41
C ILE A 8 -8.87 -11.68 -0.20
N ILE A 9 -9.90 -12.48 -0.42
CA ILE A 9 -10.57 -13.22 0.65
C ILE A 9 -9.60 -14.15 1.35
N ARG A 10 -8.78 -14.87 0.60
CA ARG A 10 -7.82 -15.82 1.15
C ARG A 10 -6.77 -15.13 2.00
N ILE A 11 -6.22 -14.00 1.53
CA ILE A 11 -5.24 -13.22 2.28
C ILE A 11 -5.86 -12.71 3.57
N HIS A 12 -7.07 -12.19 3.50
CA HIS A 12 -7.78 -11.63 4.66
C HIS A 12 -8.06 -12.70 5.73
N GLN A 13 -8.33 -13.92 5.34
CA GLN A 13 -8.57 -15.03 6.29
C GLN A 13 -7.30 -15.44 7.03
N LEU A 14 -6.14 -15.35 6.37
CA LEU A 14 -4.87 -15.78 6.96
C LEU A 14 -4.27 -14.76 7.90
N TYR A 15 -4.43 -13.47 7.62
CA TYR A 15 -3.81 -12.38 8.36
C TYR A 15 -4.72 -11.17 8.41
N PRO A 16 -4.78 -10.43 9.54
CA PRO A 16 -5.39 -9.11 9.54
C PRO A 16 -4.67 -8.24 8.51
N THR A 17 -5.42 -7.67 7.55
CA THR A 17 -4.82 -6.96 6.44
C THR A 17 -5.61 -5.71 6.08
N ASN A 18 -4.94 -4.81 5.36
CA ASN A 18 -5.55 -3.70 4.66
C ASN A 18 -5.40 -3.90 3.17
N PHE A 19 -6.38 -3.44 2.41
CA PHE A 19 -6.38 -3.51 0.95
C PHE A 19 -6.71 -2.16 0.36
N CYS A 20 -6.20 -1.90 -0.84
CA CYS A 20 -6.65 -0.79 -1.66
C CYS A 20 -6.57 -1.16 -3.13
N CYS A 21 -7.46 -0.58 -3.94
CA CYS A 21 -7.43 -0.76 -5.39
C CYS A 21 -6.49 0.28 -5.99
N VAL A 22 -5.47 -0.14 -6.72
CA VAL A 22 -4.51 0.75 -7.38
C VAL A 22 -4.94 1.03 -8.81
N GLN A 23 -5.28 -0.03 -9.54
CA GLN A 23 -5.80 0.02 -10.90
C GLN A 23 -6.81 -1.11 -11.05
N GLU A 24 -7.57 -1.10 -12.13
CA GLU A 24 -8.47 -2.20 -12.43
C GLU A 24 -7.69 -3.52 -12.48
N GLY A 25 -8.10 -4.48 -11.66
CA GLY A 25 -7.43 -5.78 -11.55
C GLY A 25 -6.14 -5.77 -10.77
N ARG A 26 -5.71 -4.61 -10.25
CA ARG A 26 -4.47 -4.47 -9.48
C ARG A 26 -4.78 -3.92 -8.11
N PHE A 27 -4.26 -4.55 -7.06
CA PHE A 27 -4.51 -4.10 -5.69
C PHE A 27 -3.25 -4.14 -4.85
N GLY A 28 -3.17 -3.19 -3.91
CA GLY A 28 -2.16 -3.19 -2.86
C GLY A 28 -2.70 -3.85 -1.61
N TYR A 29 -1.81 -4.46 -0.83
CA TYR A 29 -2.17 -5.11 0.42
C TYR A 29 -1.10 -4.89 1.46
N ALA A 30 -1.50 -4.99 2.73
CA ALA A 30 -0.59 -4.95 3.87
C ALA A 30 -0.98 -6.06 4.83
N LEU A 31 -0.01 -6.85 5.23
CA LEU A 31 -0.19 -7.94 6.18
C LEU A 31 0.30 -7.52 7.57
N ALA A 32 -0.25 -8.16 8.59
CA ALA A 32 0.09 -7.87 9.99
C ALA A 32 1.57 -8.12 10.30
N ASN A 33 2.25 -8.96 9.52
CA ASN A 33 3.66 -9.29 9.72
C ASN A 33 4.64 -8.29 9.12
N GLY A 34 4.16 -7.14 8.62
CA GLY A 34 5.02 -6.11 8.04
C GLY A 34 5.22 -6.23 6.53
N THR A 35 4.50 -7.11 5.88
CA THR A 35 4.57 -7.27 4.42
C THR A 35 3.61 -6.29 3.74
N VAL A 36 4.11 -5.62 2.71
CA VAL A 36 3.30 -4.76 1.81
C VAL A 36 3.65 -5.14 0.39
N GLY A 37 2.65 -5.21 -0.47
CA GLY A 37 2.89 -5.57 -1.86
C GLY A 37 1.73 -5.24 -2.78
N VAL A 38 1.92 -5.60 -4.04
CA VAL A 38 0.94 -5.39 -5.10
C VAL A 38 0.77 -6.68 -5.88
N TYR A 39 -0.49 -7.03 -6.13
CA TYR A 39 -0.89 -8.10 -7.04
C TYR A 39 -1.65 -7.53 -8.22
N GLU A 40 -1.44 -8.12 -9.38
CA GLU A 40 -2.34 -7.93 -10.51
C GLU A 40 -2.98 -9.28 -10.80
N LYS A 41 -4.30 -9.37 -10.61
CA LYS A 41 -5.04 -10.63 -10.65
C LYS A 41 -4.43 -11.62 -9.65
N THR A 42 -3.81 -12.71 -10.12
CA THR A 42 -3.17 -13.71 -9.25
C THR A 42 -1.64 -13.60 -9.26
N THR A 43 -1.08 -12.63 -10.00
CA THR A 43 0.36 -12.46 -10.15
C THR A 43 0.87 -11.40 -9.20
N ARG A 44 1.83 -11.77 -8.35
CA ARG A 44 2.48 -10.82 -7.47
C ARG A 44 3.50 -10.02 -8.28
N TRP A 45 3.36 -8.70 -8.27
CA TRP A 45 4.29 -7.82 -8.95
C TRP A 45 5.52 -7.52 -8.09
N TRP A 46 5.28 -7.20 -6.81
CA TRP A 46 6.36 -6.98 -5.86
C TRP A 46 5.82 -7.10 -4.44
N ARG A 47 6.74 -7.30 -3.51
CA ARG A 47 6.45 -7.17 -2.08
C ARG A 47 7.70 -6.72 -1.36
N ILE A 48 7.50 -6.05 -0.24
CA ILE A 48 8.56 -5.71 0.69
C ILE A 48 8.17 -6.23 2.07
N LYS A 49 9.15 -6.44 2.92
CA LYS A 49 8.92 -6.83 4.30
C LYS A 49 9.64 -5.85 5.20
N SER A 50 8.92 -5.26 6.14
CA SER A 50 9.44 -4.31 7.10
C SER A 50 9.43 -4.92 8.50
N LYS A 51 10.29 -4.39 9.38
CA LYS A 51 10.25 -4.70 10.81
C LYS A 51 9.04 -4.07 11.48
N ASN A 52 8.49 -3.03 10.88
CA ASN A 52 7.32 -2.32 11.39
C ASN A 52 6.06 -2.85 10.72
N GLN A 53 4.92 -2.61 11.37
CA GLN A 53 3.63 -2.95 10.79
C GLN A 53 3.09 -1.78 9.98
N ALA A 54 2.41 -2.09 8.88
CA ALA A 54 1.64 -1.10 8.15
C ALA A 54 0.35 -0.83 8.93
N THR A 55 0.11 0.43 9.26
CA THR A 55 -1.09 0.84 9.98
C THR A 55 -2.24 1.17 9.05
N ALA A 56 -1.93 1.61 7.84
CA ALA A 56 -2.92 1.91 6.81
C ALA A 56 -2.26 1.90 5.44
N ILE A 57 -3.03 1.55 4.42
CA ILE A 57 -2.61 1.71 3.03
C ILE A 57 -3.74 2.35 2.23
N PHE A 58 -3.38 3.12 1.23
CA PHE A 58 -4.31 3.65 0.25
C PHE A 58 -3.54 3.99 -1.03
N SER A 59 -4.27 4.27 -2.10
CA SER A 59 -3.67 4.60 -3.38
C SER A 59 -4.09 6.00 -3.80
N PHE A 60 -3.14 6.73 -4.36
CA PHE A 60 -3.37 8.09 -4.82
C PHE A 60 -2.33 8.47 -5.87
N ASP A 61 -2.74 9.25 -6.84
CA ASP A 61 -1.84 9.75 -7.88
C ASP A 61 -1.14 11.01 -7.38
N LEU A 62 0.05 10.83 -6.77
CA LEU A 62 0.77 11.94 -6.14
C LEU A 62 1.46 12.86 -7.16
N ASP A 63 1.93 12.31 -8.27
CA ASP A 63 2.72 13.06 -9.25
C ASP A 63 1.90 13.52 -10.45
N GLY A 64 0.62 13.18 -10.51
CA GLY A 64 -0.26 13.62 -11.57
C GLY A 64 -0.05 12.95 -12.91
N ASP A 65 0.60 11.78 -12.93
CA ASP A 65 0.88 11.05 -14.18
C ASP A 65 -0.26 10.15 -14.63
N GLY A 66 -1.36 10.12 -13.89
CA GLY A 66 -2.51 9.25 -14.18
C GLY A 66 -2.41 7.87 -13.56
N MET A 67 -1.29 7.53 -12.93
CA MET A 67 -1.07 6.26 -12.25
C MET A 67 -1.03 6.48 -10.74
N LYS A 68 -1.76 5.65 -10.00
CA LYS A 68 -1.80 5.77 -8.52
C LYS A 68 -0.59 5.10 -7.90
N GLU A 69 0.02 5.78 -6.93
CA GLU A 69 1.04 5.21 -6.07
C GLU A 69 0.39 4.50 -4.89
N LEU A 70 1.07 3.49 -4.35
CA LEU A 70 0.66 2.82 -3.12
C LEU A 70 1.27 3.56 -1.93
N ILE A 71 0.41 4.09 -1.07
CA ILE A 71 0.84 4.89 0.08
C ILE A 71 0.64 4.06 1.34
N THR A 72 1.70 3.93 2.12
CA THR A 72 1.70 3.11 3.33
C THR A 72 2.08 3.94 4.54
N GLY A 73 1.26 3.90 5.58
CA GLY A 73 1.60 4.42 6.90
C GLY A 73 2.14 3.29 7.78
N TRP A 74 3.25 3.52 8.43
CA TRP A 74 3.97 2.52 9.22
C TRP A 74 3.87 2.82 10.73
N SER A 75 3.93 1.76 11.54
CA SER A 75 3.90 1.89 13.00
C SER A 75 5.08 2.69 13.55
N SER A 76 6.15 2.84 12.79
CA SER A 76 7.32 3.64 13.16
C SER A 76 7.08 5.15 13.08
N GLY A 77 5.92 5.57 12.57
CA GLY A 77 5.61 6.98 12.32
C GLY A 77 6.05 7.48 10.95
N LYS A 78 6.48 6.58 10.08
CA LYS A 78 6.81 6.91 8.69
C LYS A 78 5.62 6.70 7.78
N LEU A 79 5.59 7.49 6.70
CA LEU A 79 4.65 7.30 5.62
C LEU A 79 5.45 7.30 4.33
N ASP A 80 5.26 6.31 3.47
CA ASP A 80 5.94 6.26 2.18
C ASP A 80 4.95 6.01 1.05
N ALA A 81 5.33 6.46 -0.14
CA ALA A 81 4.61 6.19 -1.37
C ALA A 81 5.52 5.43 -2.31
N ARG A 82 5.01 4.37 -2.89
CA ARG A 82 5.76 3.49 -3.77
C ARG A 82 5.08 3.39 -5.13
N ASN A 83 5.92 3.26 -6.15
CA ASN A 83 5.43 2.98 -7.49
C ASN A 83 4.70 1.64 -7.48
N ASP A 84 3.52 1.60 -8.09
CA ASP A 84 2.66 0.42 -8.08
C ASP A 84 3.22 -0.74 -8.89
N LYS A 85 4.09 -0.48 -9.86
CA LYS A 85 4.67 -1.51 -10.72
C LYS A 85 5.98 -2.06 -10.17
N SER A 86 6.86 -1.18 -9.68
CA SER A 86 8.22 -1.56 -9.27
C SER A 86 8.39 -1.69 -7.76
N GLY A 87 7.54 -1.04 -6.98
CA GLY A 87 7.70 -0.99 -5.54
C GLY A 87 8.75 0.01 -5.06
N GLU A 88 9.33 0.79 -5.96
CA GLU A 88 10.32 1.80 -5.59
C GLU A 88 9.67 2.95 -4.84
N VAL A 89 10.37 3.43 -3.81
CA VAL A 89 9.91 4.57 -3.02
C VAL A 89 10.05 5.84 -3.85
N VAL A 90 8.94 6.55 -4.03
CA VAL A 90 8.92 7.83 -4.74
C VAL A 90 8.78 9.01 -3.80
N PHE A 91 8.31 8.77 -2.57
CA PHE A 91 8.11 9.81 -1.58
C PHE A 91 8.14 9.20 -0.18
N LYS A 92 8.72 9.93 0.79
CA LYS A 92 8.82 9.44 2.17
C LYS A 92 8.80 10.63 3.13
N VAL A 93 7.93 10.55 4.16
CA VAL A 93 7.85 11.56 5.21
C VAL A 93 7.64 10.90 6.56
N ARG A 94 7.88 11.65 7.62
CA ARG A 94 7.47 11.26 8.98
C ARG A 94 6.06 11.77 9.23
N VAL A 95 5.27 10.98 9.95
CA VAL A 95 3.86 11.29 10.23
C VAL A 95 3.72 12.63 10.95
N CYS A 96 4.61 12.95 11.87
CA CYS A 96 4.55 14.21 12.61
C CYS A 96 4.65 15.43 11.69
N THR A 97 5.48 15.34 10.64
CA THR A 97 5.57 16.39 9.62
C THR A 97 4.28 16.51 8.84
N LEU A 98 3.69 15.38 8.47
CA LEU A 98 2.43 15.35 7.76
C LEU A 98 1.29 15.96 8.58
N LEU A 99 1.22 15.64 9.88
CA LEU A 99 0.22 16.20 10.77
C LEU A 99 0.31 17.72 10.87
N VAL A 100 1.52 18.26 10.96
CA VAL A 100 1.73 19.71 10.98
C VAL A 100 1.20 20.35 9.70
N ILE A 101 1.48 19.76 8.55
CA ILE A 101 0.99 20.25 7.27
C ILE A 101 -0.54 20.23 7.23
N LEU A 102 -1.16 19.14 7.67
CA LEU A 102 -2.61 19.01 7.70
C LEU A 102 -3.27 20.03 8.63
N TRP A 103 -2.64 20.33 9.78
CA TRP A 103 -3.14 21.32 10.73
C TRP A 103 -3.14 22.73 10.17
N GLN A 104 -2.24 23.02 9.24
CA GLN A 104 -2.13 24.33 8.62
C GLN A 104 -3.06 24.52 7.42
N MET A 105 -3.67 23.44 6.96
CA MET A 105 -4.63 23.50 5.89
C MET A 105 -6.01 23.86 6.37
#